data_331fed94723513cf6b2d73c2feeb08b6
#
_entry.id   331fed94723513cf6b2d73c2feeb08b6
#
_cell.length_a   1.000
_cell.length_b   1.000
_cell.length_c   1.000
_cell.angle_alpha   90.00
_cell.angle_beta   90.00
_cell.angle_gamma   90.00
#
_symmetry.space_group_name_H-M   'P 1'
#
loop_
_entity.id
_entity.type
_entity.pdbx_description
1 polymer ?
#
loop_
_entity_poly.entity_id
_entity_poly.type
_entity_poly.pdbx_seq_one_letter_code
_entity_poly.pdbx_strand_id
1 'polypeptide(L)'
;MQCLFLNSILYNHMSKEVRQLEPKNVWNKFADLNAVPRPSKKEERVIQFMMDFGKSLGLETFKDEVGNVIIRKSASVGMENRKMVTLQSHLDMVHQKNADTV
;
A
#
# COMPACT_ATOMS: atom_id res chain seq x y z
N MET A 1 24.02 -13.87 12.23
CA MET A 1 22.84 -14.62 11.78
C MET A 1 21.63 -14.57 12.74
N GLN A 2 21.77 -14.08 13.96
CA GLN A 2 20.66 -13.97 14.95
C GLN A 2 19.82 -12.69 14.84
N CYS A 3 20.29 -11.64 14.18
CA CYS A 3 19.55 -10.36 14.08
C CYS A 3 18.36 -10.35 13.10
N LEU A 4 18.34 -11.25 12.12
CA LEU A 4 17.27 -11.30 11.11
C LEU A 4 15.96 -11.92 11.63
N PHE A 5 16.06 -12.84 12.59
CA PHE A 5 14.88 -13.52 13.16
C PHE A 5 14.12 -12.65 14.18
N LEU A 6 14.81 -11.85 14.96
CA LEU A 6 14.18 -10.95 15.93
C LEU A 6 13.41 -9.81 15.26
N ASN A 7 13.93 -9.27 14.14
CA ASN A 7 13.25 -8.23 13.40
C ASN A 7 11.94 -8.71 12.75
N SER A 8 11.86 -9.96 12.31
CA SER A 8 10.64 -10.50 11.73
C SER A 8 9.53 -10.74 12.77
N ILE A 9 9.89 -11.05 14.01
CA ILE A 9 8.95 -11.31 15.11
C ILE A 9 8.35 -9.99 15.61
N LEU A 10 9.16 -8.94 15.79
CA LEU A 10 8.68 -7.61 16.23
C LEU A 10 7.81 -6.94 15.17
N TYR A 11 8.19 -7.04 13.91
CA TYR A 11 7.40 -6.53 12.78
C TYR A 11 6.04 -7.22 12.68
N ASN A 12 6.01 -8.53 12.92
CA ASN A 12 4.76 -9.31 12.94
C ASN A 12 3.84 -8.94 14.14
N HIS A 13 4.41 -8.48 15.25
CA HIS A 13 3.64 -8.11 16.44
C HIS A 13 2.92 -6.76 16.22
N MET A 14 3.63 -5.74 15.76
CA MET A 14 3.04 -4.42 15.49
C MET A 14 1.95 -4.48 14.40
N SER A 15 2.14 -5.29 13.37
CA SER A 15 1.12 -5.46 12.32
C SER A 15 -0.15 -6.12 12.83
N LYS A 16 -0.08 -6.98 13.84
CA LYS A 16 -1.25 -7.63 14.44
C LYS A 16 -2.09 -6.65 15.25
N GLU A 17 -1.46 -5.77 16.03
CA GLU A 17 -2.16 -4.76 16.83
C GLU A 17 -2.87 -3.74 15.95
N VAL A 18 -2.21 -3.25 14.91
CA VAL A 18 -2.79 -2.31 13.93
C VAL A 18 -4.02 -2.91 13.26
N ARG A 19 -4.01 -4.21 12.92
CA ARG A 19 -5.13 -4.89 12.29
C ARG A 19 -6.36 -5.07 13.18
N GLN A 20 -6.24 -4.82 14.47
CA GLN A 20 -7.38 -4.88 15.41
C GLN A 20 -8.10 -3.55 15.55
N LEU A 21 -7.53 -2.45 15.03
CA LEU A 21 -8.14 -1.13 15.06
C LEU A 21 -9.35 -1.04 14.13
N GLU A 22 -10.31 -0.18 14.50
CA GLU A 22 -11.49 0.11 13.67
C GLU A 22 -11.31 1.45 12.92
N PRO A 23 -11.77 1.53 11.66
CA PRO A 23 -12.40 0.49 10.86
C PRO A 23 -11.36 -0.53 10.32
N LYS A 24 -11.60 -1.80 10.53
CA LYS A 24 -10.67 -2.91 10.19
C LYS A 24 -10.18 -2.90 8.75
N ASN A 25 -11.07 -2.60 7.82
CA ASN A 25 -10.70 -2.57 6.40
C ASN A 25 -9.60 -1.56 6.10
N VAL A 26 -9.66 -0.38 6.71
CA VAL A 26 -8.63 0.67 6.53
C VAL A 26 -7.30 0.19 7.12
N TRP A 27 -7.31 -0.26 8.35
CA TRP A 27 -6.10 -0.66 9.06
C TRP A 27 -5.44 -1.92 8.48
N ASN A 28 -6.24 -2.85 7.98
CA ASN A 28 -5.70 -4.01 7.27
C ASN A 28 -4.99 -3.59 5.99
N LYS A 29 -5.58 -2.70 5.19
CA LYS A 29 -4.94 -2.19 3.97
C LYS A 29 -3.69 -1.37 4.26
N PHE A 30 -3.71 -0.57 5.32
CA PHE A 30 -2.54 0.14 5.81
C PHE A 30 -1.41 -0.83 6.19
N ALA A 31 -1.70 -1.87 6.96
CA ALA A 31 -0.72 -2.88 7.35
C ALA A 31 -0.19 -3.67 6.14
N ASP A 32 -1.04 -4.01 5.17
CA ASP A 32 -0.63 -4.70 3.95
C ASP A 32 0.35 -3.84 3.13
N LEU A 33 0.04 -2.57 2.96
CA LEU A 33 0.90 -1.64 2.24
C LEU A 33 2.23 -1.41 2.96
N ASN A 34 2.20 -1.27 4.29
CA ASN A 34 3.41 -1.08 5.11
C ASN A 34 4.32 -2.31 5.11
N ALA A 35 3.79 -3.50 4.89
CA ALA A 35 4.58 -4.71 4.78
C ALA A 35 5.43 -4.76 3.50
N VAL A 36 5.16 -3.93 2.51
CA VAL A 36 5.90 -3.89 1.25
C VAL A 36 7.07 -2.91 1.35
N PRO A 37 8.33 -3.38 1.22
CA PRO A 37 9.49 -2.49 1.13
C PRO A 37 9.35 -1.54 -0.07
N ARG A 38 9.45 -0.23 0.20
CA ARG A 38 9.18 0.81 -0.80
C ARG A 38 10.09 2.05 -0.68
N PRO A 39 11.41 1.86 -0.58
CA PRO A 39 12.31 3.01 -0.51
C PRO A 39 12.26 3.81 -1.80
N SER A 40 12.39 5.13 -1.67
CA SER A 40 12.44 6.05 -2.82
C SER A 40 13.48 5.60 -3.85
N LYS A 41 13.12 5.63 -5.12
CA LYS A 41 13.89 5.13 -6.28
C LYS A 41 14.04 3.60 -6.36
N LYS A 42 13.28 2.84 -5.57
CA LYS A 42 13.19 1.37 -5.60
C LYS A 42 11.76 0.93 -5.33
N GLU A 43 10.82 1.49 -6.10
CA GLU A 43 9.38 1.37 -5.89
C GLU A 43 8.76 0.15 -6.60
N GLU A 44 9.54 -0.67 -7.31
CA GLU A 44 9.03 -1.74 -8.18
C GLU A 44 8.08 -2.69 -7.44
N ARG A 45 8.41 -3.03 -6.18
CA ARG A 45 7.59 -3.94 -5.36
C ARG A 45 6.25 -3.34 -4.98
N VAL A 46 6.24 -2.08 -4.56
CA VAL A 46 4.99 -1.41 -4.18
C VAL A 46 4.14 -1.07 -5.40
N ILE A 47 4.75 -0.75 -6.54
CA ILE A 47 4.06 -0.60 -7.82
C ILE A 47 3.35 -1.91 -8.18
N GLN A 48 4.06 -3.04 -8.13
CA GLN A 48 3.46 -4.34 -8.42
C GLN A 48 2.33 -4.68 -7.44
N PHE A 49 2.55 -4.44 -6.13
CA PHE A 49 1.52 -4.62 -5.10
C PHE A 49 0.24 -3.82 -5.42
N MET A 50 0.37 -2.56 -5.82
CA MET A 50 -0.78 -1.71 -6.16
C MET A 50 -1.47 -2.16 -7.46
N MET A 51 -0.69 -2.61 -8.45
CA MET A 51 -1.24 -3.20 -9.68
C MET A 51 -2.08 -4.45 -9.37
N ASP A 52 -1.56 -5.33 -8.55
CA ASP A 52 -2.26 -6.56 -8.15
C ASP A 52 -3.49 -6.25 -7.29
N PHE A 53 -3.39 -5.27 -6.41
CA PHE A 53 -4.51 -4.81 -5.60
C PHE A 53 -5.67 -4.30 -6.47
N GLY A 54 -5.40 -3.40 -7.41
CA GLY A 54 -6.45 -2.87 -8.29
C GLY A 54 -7.10 -3.98 -9.15
N LYS A 55 -6.30 -4.89 -9.68
CA LYS A 55 -6.78 -6.04 -10.46
C LYS A 55 -7.61 -7.00 -9.61
N SER A 56 -7.22 -7.25 -8.35
CA SER A 56 -7.96 -8.12 -7.43
C SER A 56 -9.36 -7.61 -7.12
N LEU A 57 -9.58 -6.31 -7.24
CA LEU A 57 -10.88 -5.67 -7.10
C LEU A 57 -11.70 -5.65 -8.41
N GLY A 58 -11.16 -6.21 -9.50
CA GLY A 58 -11.78 -6.16 -10.82
C GLY A 58 -11.82 -4.76 -11.43
N LEU A 59 -10.93 -3.86 -10.99
CA LEU A 59 -10.87 -2.48 -11.46
C LEU A 59 -9.87 -2.32 -12.60
N GLU A 60 -10.16 -1.40 -13.52
CA GLU A 60 -9.20 -0.99 -14.55
C GLU A 60 -7.95 -0.44 -13.86
N THR A 61 -6.82 -1.11 -14.09
CA THR A 61 -5.57 -0.79 -13.40
C THR A 61 -4.42 -0.81 -14.39
N PHE A 62 -3.68 0.26 -14.48
CA PHE A 62 -2.53 0.38 -15.36
C PHE A 62 -1.42 1.25 -14.75
N LYS A 63 -0.24 1.11 -15.29
CA LYS A 63 0.94 1.89 -14.94
C LYS A 63 1.34 2.74 -16.13
N ASP A 64 1.65 4.02 -15.89
CA ASP A 64 2.20 4.89 -16.92
C ASP A 64 3.72 4.70 -17.13
N GLU A 65 4.29 5.44 -18.07
CA GLU A 65 5.70 5.33 -18.46
C GLU A 65 6.68 5.70 -17.34
N VAL A 66 6.26 6.54 -16.41
CA VAL A 66 7.10 6.99 -15.28
C VAL A 66 6.86 6.21 -13.99
N GLY A 67 5.94 5.23 -14.02
CA GLY A 67 5.69 4.33 -12.89
C GLY A 67 4.51 4.70 -12.01
N ASN A 68 3.70 5.70 -12.35
CA ASN A 68 2.47 5.97 -11.61
C ASN A 68 1.46 4.85 -11.83
N VAL A 69 0.83 4.39 -10.76
CA VAL A 69 -0.26 3.41 -10.83
C VAL A 69 -1.59 4.14 -10.81
N ILE A 70 -2.42 3.84 -11.78
CA ILE A 70 -3.75 4.43 -11.92
C ILE A 70 -4.78 3.32 -11.82
N ILE A 71 -5.71 3.50 -10.88
CA ILE A 71 -6.82 2.57 -10.64
C ILE A 71 -8.12 3.36 -10.88
N ARG A 72 -8.91 2.92 -11.84
CA ARG A 72 -10.19 3.55 -12.18
C ARG A 72 -11.35 2.73 -11.62
N LYS A 73 -12.20 3.39 -10.86
CA LYS A 73 -13.46 2.85 -10.39
C LYS A 73 -14.60 3.59 -11.10
N SER A 74 -15.46 2.85 -11.77
CA SER A 74 -16.67 3.40 -12.37
C SER A 74 -17.57 4.04 -11.31
N ALA A 75 -18.41 4.96 -11.73
CA ALA A 75 -19.44 5.54 -10.89
C ALA A 75 -20.35 4.44 -10.29
N SER A 76 -20.85 4.69 -9.11
CA SER A 76 -21.90 3.86 -8.53
C SER A 76 -23.20 4.08 -9.28
N VAL A 77 -24.09 3.09 -9.28
CA VAL A 77 -25.40 3.16 -9.94
C VAL A 77 -26.15 4.42 -9.51
N GLY A 78 -26.61 5.19 -10.48
CA GLY A 78 -27.30 6.46 -10.26
C GLY A 78 -26.38 7.68 -10.06
N MET A 79 -25.06 7.50 -10.14
CA MET A 79 -24.07 8.57 -9.98
C MET A 79 -23.26 8.85 -11.26
N GLU A 80 -23.68 8.29 -12.40
CA GLU A 80 -22.94 8.34 -13.66
C GLU A 80 -22.72 9.76 -14.18
N ASN A 81 -23.63 10.68 -13.84
CA ASN A 81 -23.56 12.09 -14.23
C ASN A 81 -22.82 12.98 -13.22
N ARG A 82 -22.24 12.39 -12.16
CA ARG A 82 -21.45 13.15 -11.18
C ARG A 82 -20.04 13.41 -11.70
N LYS A 83 -19.44 14.49 -11.21
CA LYS A 83 -18.05 14.82 -11.53
C LYS A 83 -17.12 13.73 -11.00
N MET A 84 -16.14 13.36 -11.82
CA MET A 84 -15.07 12.45 -11.39
C MET A 84 -14.24 13.09 -10.27
N VAL A 85 -13.86 12.27 -9.30
CA VAL A 85 -12.95 12.64 -8.21
C VAL A 85 -11.68 11.84 -8.38
N THR A 86 -10.54 12.51 -8.32
CA THR A 86 -9.22 11.86 -8.31
C THR A 86 -8.62 11.98 -6.92
N LEU A 87 -8.22 10.85 -6.35
CA LEU A 87 -7.41 10.77 -5.13
C LEU A 87 -5.96 10.49 -5.54
N GLN A 88 -5.02 11.20 -4.95
CA GLN A 88 -3.60 11.06 -5.27
C GLN A 88 -2.78 10.93 -3.98
N SER A 89 -1.82 10.04 -3.98
CA SER A 89 -0.80 9.93 -2.93
C SER A 89 0.49 9.38 -3.53
N HIS A 90 1.61 9.51 -2.80
CA HIS A 90 2.86 8.86 -3.18
C HIS A 90 2.95 7.47 -2.56
N LEU A 91 3.71 6.58 -3.20
CA LEU A 91 3.90 5.19 -2.76
C LEU A 91 5.21 4.97 -2.01
N ASP A 92 6.24 5.74 -2.33
CA ASP A 92 7.56 5.60 -1.74
C ASP A 92 7.62 6.10 -0.29
N MET A 93 8.61 5.62 0.43
CA MET A 93 8.92 6.05 1.81
C MET A 93 10.42 6.29 1.97
N VAL A 94 10.76 7.26 2.82
CA VAL A 94 12.12 7.41 3.31
C VAL A 94 12.52 6.12 4.05
N HIS A 95 13.67 5.57 3.70
CA HIS A 95 14.14 4.28 4.22
C HIS A 95 15.24 4.41 5.28
N GLN A 96 15.59 5.64 5.64
CA GLN A 96 16.58 5.92 6.67
C GLN A 96 15.93 5.90 8.05
N LYS A 97 16.55 5.20 8.98
CA LYS A 97 16.15 5.15 10.38
C LYS A 97 17.38 5.12 11.29
N ASN A 98 17.19 5.46 12.56
CA ASN A 98 18.23 5.28 13.56
C ASN A 98 18.55 3.79 13.77
N ALA A 99 19.77 3.49 14.23
CA ALA A 99 20.23 2.12 14.39
C ALA A 99 19.40 1.31 15.42
N ASP A 100 18.83 1.99 16.39
CA ASP A 100 17.99 1.46 17.47
C ASP A 100 16.49 1.36 17.12
N THR A 101 16.08 1.88 15.97
CA THR A 101 14.69 1.82 15.51
C THR A 101 14.40 0.47 14.86
N VAL A 102 13.35 -0.17 15.29
CA VAL A 102 12.85 -1.44 14.74
C VAL A 102 11.85 -1.18 13.63
#